data_a5ab672415d32e29d670652a9a894304
#
_entry.id   a5ab672415d32e29d670652a9a894304
#
_cell.length_a   1.000
_cell.length_b   1.000
_cell.length_c   1.000
_cell.angle_alpha   90.00
_cell.angle_beta   90.00
_cell.angle_gamma   90.00
#
_symmetry.space_group_name_H-M   'P 1'
#
loop_
_entity.id
_entity.type
_entity.pdbx_description
1 polymer ?
#
loop_
_entity_poly.entity_id
_entity_poly.type
_entity_poly.pdbx_seq_one_letter_code
_entity_poly.pdbx_strand_id
1 'polypeptide(L)'
;MTNNTITDLIQDDKSDEQVKTINDFIQNELKEFAVYDKSRSSPIVFYGLKTSRRKGVYARGTLKKDTPIKTSALGAKSSDLTHYKHGEASIIGTVIKLAQDYAGSNNYPLLLKDGQFGTAQNNISSSPRYIHVSRSDNLDTMFDENDREIVNYLKFD
;
A
#
# COMPACT_ATOMS: atom_id res chain seq x y z
N MET A 1 -1.21 54.75 -35.76
CA MET A 1 -1.17 54.39 -34.32
C MET A 1 -2.35 53.52 -34.08
N THR A 2 -2.15 52.22 -34.14
CA THR A 2 -3.20 51.20 -33.99
C THR A 2 -3.25 50.77 -32.52
N ASN A 3 -4.37 51.08 -31.89
CA ASN A 3 -4.65 50.64 -30.52
C ASN A 3 -4.92 49.11 -30.51
N ASN A 4 -3.91 48.34 -30.22
CA ASN A 4 -4.10 46.94 -29.88
C ASN A 4 -4.73 46.89 -28.48
N THR A 5 -5.98 46.57 -28.41
CA THR A 5 -6.74 46.44 -27.19
C THR A 5 -6.35 45.10 -26.54
N ILE A 6 -6.22 45.06 -25.20
CA ILE A 6 -5.91 43.90 -24.39
C ILE A 6 -6.81 42.68 -24.74
N THR A 7 -7.95 42.90 -25.34
CA THR A 7 -8.90 41.89 -25.82
C THR A 7 -8.33 40.98 -26.92
N ASP A 8 -7.35 41.47 -27.73
CA ASP A 8 -6.76 40.66 -28.82
C ASP A 8 -5.68 39.68 -28.34
N LEU A 9 -5.21 39.82 -27.08
CA LEU A 9 -4.23 38.93 -26.47
C LEU A 9 -4.86 37.73 -25.74
N ILE A 10 -6.19 37.69 -25.64
CA ILE A 10 -6.92 36.63 -24.91
C ILE A 10 -7.51 35.57 -25.88
N GLN A 11 -7.37 35.77 -27.21
CA GLN A 11 -8.04 34.91 -28.18
C GLN A 11 -7.23 33.71 -28.71
N ASP A 12 -5.99 33.51 -28.32
CA ASP A 12 -5.13 32.48 -28.92
C ASP A 12 -4.78 31.27 -28.02
N ASP A 13 -5.48 31.09 -26.92
CA ASP A 13 -5.32 29.85 -26.11
C ASP A 13 -6.66 29.14 -25.88
N LYS A 14 -7.42 28.95 -26.97
CA LYS A 14 -8.44 27.89 -27.01
C LYS A 14 -7.79 26.61 -27.48
N SER A 15 -6.87 26.05 -26.67
CA SER A 15 -6.66 24.63 -26.64
C SER A 15 -8.02 23.95 -26.37
N ASP A 16 -8.31 22.85 -27.04
CA ASP A 16 -9.55 22.07 -26.96
C ASP A 16 -9.86 21.59 -25.52
N GLU A 17 -10.08 22.51 -24.60
CA GLU A 17 -10.68 22.21 -23.31
C GLU A 17 -12.15 21.84 -23.56
N GLN A 18 -12.38 20.54 -23.71
CA GLN A 18 -13.74 20.01 -23.69
C GLN A 18 -14.39 20.41 -22.38
N VAL A 19 -15.28 21.37 -22.41
CA VAL A 19 -16.08 21.79 -21.27
C VAL A 19 -16.96 20.61 -20.89
N LYS A 20 -16.55 19.84 -19.87
CA LYS A 20 -17.32 18.75 -19.32
C LYS A 20 -18.36 19.29 -18.36
N THR A 21 -19.55 18.74 -18.38
CA THR A 21 -20.54 19.05 -17.35
C THR A 21 -20.11 18.44 -16.00
N ILE A 22 -20.55 19.03 -14.89
CA ILE A 22 -20.29 18.48 -13.54
C ILE A 22 -20.80 17.03 -13.43
N ASN A 23 -21.94 16.77 -14.07
CA ASN A 23 -22.51 15.42 -14.07
C ASN A 23 -21.63 14.42 -14.83
N ASP A 24 -21.08 14.79 -15.98
CA ASP A 24 -20.17 13.94 -16.75
C ASP A 24 -18.89 13.66 -15.97
N PHE A 25 -18.34 14.65 -15.30
CA PHE A 25 -17.18 14.50 -14.43
C PHE A 25 -17.47 13.51 -13.27
N ILE A 26 -18.61 13.66 -12.60
CA ILE A 26 -19.01 12.77 -11.49
C ILE A 26 -19.22 11.33 -11.97
N GLN A 27 -19.90 11.13 -13.10
CA GLN A 27 -20.27 9.79 -13.57
C GLN A 27 -19.09 9.02 -14.18
N ASN A 28 -18.15 9.70 -14.77
CA ASN A 28 -17.03 9.07 -15.47
C ASN A 28 -15.75 9.11 -14.62
N GLU A 29 -15.20 10.30 -14.38
CA GLU A 29 -13.87 10.44 -13.77
C GLU A 29 -13.88 10.23 -12.26
N LEU A 30 -14.77 10.91 -11.53
CA LEU A 30 -14.86 10.80 -10.08
C LEU A 30 -15.28 9.39 -9.64
N LYS A 31 -16.19 8.77 -10.37
CA LYS A 31 -16.63 7.40 -10.11
C LYS A 31 -15.49 6.40 -10.28
N GLU A 32 -14.70 6.49 -11.35
CA GLU A 32 -13.54 5.61 -11.56
C GLU A 32 -12.52 5.77 -10.45
N PHE A 33 -12.19 7.01 -10.10
CA PHE A 33 -11.30 7.30 -8.97
C PHE A 33 -11.84 6.72 -7.66
N ALA A 34 -13.11 6.91 -7.35
CA ALA A 34 -13.74 6.41 -6.14
C ALA A 34 -13.74 4.87 -6.07
N VAL A 35 -14.00 4.19 -7.18
CA VAL A 35 -13.94 2.71 -7.27
C VAL A 35 -12.51 2.23 -7.03
N TYR A 36 -11.52 2.86 -7.66
CA TYR A 36 -10.11 2.52 -7.46
C TYR A 36 -9.68 2.75 -6.01
N ASP A 37 -9.99 3.91 -5.43
CA ASP A 37 -9.63 4.21 -4.04
C ASP A 37 -10.29 3.25 -3.05
N LYS A 38 -11.57 2.93 -3.26
CA LYS A 38 -12.29 1.96 -2.46
C LYS A 38 -11.68 0.57 -2.55
N SER A 39 -11.27 0.12 -3.73
CA SER A 39 -10.67 -1.21 -3.93
C SER A 39 -9.37 -1.40 -3.17
N ARG A 40 -8.53 -0.35 -3.05
CA ARG A 40 -7.26 -0.40 -2.32
C ARG A 40 -7.40 -0.11 -0.82
N SER A 41 -8.39 0.68 -0.42
CA SER A 41 -8.59 1.10 0.97
C SER A 41 -9.44 0.13 1.78
N SER A 42 -10.29 -0.66 1.12
CA SER A 42 -11.14 -1.65 1.78
C SER A 42 -10.38 -2.95 2.03
N PRO A 43 -10.48 -3.53 3.24
CA PRO A 43 -9.92 -4.84 3.50
C PRO A 43 -10.73 -5.92 2.79
N ILE A 44 -10.07 -7.02 2.41
CA ILE A 44 -10.74 -8.18 1.84
C ILE A 44 -11.50 -8.94 2.93
N VAL A 45 -12.72 -9.38 2.63
CA VAL A 45 -13.64 -10.06 3.57
C VAL A 45 -13.03 -11.32 4.18
N PHE A 46 -12.30 -12.11 3.41
CA PHE A 46 -11.81 -13.43 3.85
C PHE A 46 -10.73 -13.37 4.94
N TYR A 47 -9.83 -12.38 4.91
CA TYR A 47 -8.71 -12.28 5.85
C TYR A 47 -8.42 -10.87 6.37
N GLY A 48 -9.28 -9.91 6.07
CA GLY A 48 -9.23 -8.57 6.65
C GLY A 48 -8.03 -7.69 6.24
N LEU A 49 -7.28 -8.07 5.20
CA LEU A 49 -6.08 -7.35 4.80
C LEU A 49 -6.36 -6.38 3.65
N LYS A 50 -5.89 -5.15 3.79
CA LYS A 50 -5.82 -4.17 2.71
C LYS A 50 -4.73 -4.54 1.71
N THR A 51 -4.81 -4.02 0.49
CA THR A 51 -3.87 -4.33 -0.61
C THR A 51 -2.40 -4.15 -0.21
N SER A 52 -2.03 -3.08 0.48
CA SER A 52 -0.65 -2.87 0.94
C SER A 52 -0.17 -3.92 1.94
N ARG A 53 -1.05 -4.34 2.88
CA ARG A 53 -0.73 -5.41 3.82
C ARG A 53 -0.54 -6.75 3.12
N ARG A 54 -1.38 -7.08 2.13
CA ARG A 54 -1.22 -8.30 1.32
C ARG A 54 0.11 -8.33 0.58
N LYS A 55 0.51 -7.21 0.00
CA LYS A 55 1.81 -7.07 -0.67
C LYS A 55 2.98 -7.34 0.27
N GLY A 56 2.95 -6.78 1.49
CA GLY A 56 3.96 -7.05 2.51
C GLY A 56 4.00 -8.52 2.96
N VAL A 57 2.83 -9.12 3.17
CA VAL A 57 2.68 -10.55 3.51
C VAL A 57 3.22 -11.44 2.40
N TYR A 58 2.82 -11.18 1.14
CA TYR A 58 3.30 -11.92 -0.02
C TYR A 58 4.82 -11.89 -0.13
N ALA A 59 5.44 -10.70 -0.07
CA ALA A 59 6.88 -10.56 -0.13
C ALA A 59 7.59 -11.31 1.01
N ARG A 60 7.03 -11.28 2.23
CA ARG A 60 7.60 -12.06 3.34
C ARG A 60 7.44 -13.57 3.12
N GLY A 61 6.33 -13.99 2.55
CA GLY A 61 6.07 -15.40 2.21
C GLY A 61 7.06 -15.98 1.19
N THR A 62 7.64 -15.18 0.30
CA THR A 62 8.67 -15.64 -0.67
C THR A 62 10.04 -15.90 -0.05
N LEU A 63 10.25 -15.52 1.21
CA LEU A 63 11.51 -15.69 1.94
C LEU A 63 11.51 -16.94 2.79
N LYS A 64 12.70 -17.45 3.13
CA LYS A 64 12.86 -18.58 4.06
C LYS A 64 12.19 -18.24 5.41
N LYS A 65 11.51 -19.23 5.97
CA LYS A 65 10.68 -19.09 7.18
C LYS A 65 11.46 -18.49 8.35
N ASP A 66 12.57 -19.08 8.70
CA ASP A 66 13.29 -18.82 9.95
C ASP A 66 14.37 -17.72 9.84
N THR A 67 14.42 -17.00 8.72
CA THR A 67 15.43 -15.97 8.51
C THR A 67 14.85 -14.60 8.80
N PRO A 68 15.28 -13.91 9.88
CA PRO A 68 14.90 -12.53 10.12
C PRO A 68 15.38 -11.62 8.99
N ILE A 69 14.59 -10.64 8.60
CA ILE A 69 14.93 -9.65 7.60
C ILE A 69 14.76 -8.24 8.16
N LYS A 70 15.67 -7.32 7.80
CA LYS A 70 15.50 -5.91 8.15
C LYS A 70 14.17 -5.38 7.62
N THR A 71 13.46 -4.63 8.44
CA THR A 71 12.15 -4.07 8.06
C THR A 71 12.23 -3.20 6.81
N SER A 72 13.30 -2.41 6.66
CA SER A 72 13.56 -1.63 5.44
C SER A 72 13.78 -2.52 4.21
N ALA A 73 14.55 -3.60 4.34
CA ALA A 73 14.81 -4.51 3.24
C ALA A 73 13.54 -5.28 2.81
N LEU A 74 12.66 -5.66 3.76
CA LEU A 74 11.37 -6.25 3.41
C LEU A 74 10.45 -5.24 2.72
N GLY A 75 10.47 -3.98 3.12
CA GLY A 75 9.74 -2.91 2.44
C GLY A 75 10.16 -2.75 0.98
N ALA A 76 11.47 -2.63 0.73
CA ALA A 76 12.04 -2.53 -0.61
C ALA A 76 11.68 -3.78 -1.47
N LYS A 77 11.85 -4.98 -0.90
CA LYS A 77 11.49 -6.22 -1.59
C LYS A 77 9.98 -6.32 -1.89
N SER A 78 9.14 -5.84 -0.98
CA SER A 78 7.69 -5.78 -1.20
C SER A 78 7.34 -4.85 -2.37
N SER A 79 8.02 -3.72 -2.46
CA SER A 79 7.85 -2.75 -3.54
C SER A 79 8.24 -3.34 -4.89
N ASP A 80 9.41 -3.97 -4.96
CA ASP A 80 9.94 -4.60 -6.17
C ASP A 80 9.07 -5.75 -6.66
N LEU A 81 8.83 -6.76 -5.82
CA LEU A 81 8.07 -7.96 -6.18
C LEU A 81 6.60 -7.71 -6.56
N THR A 82 6.01 -6.65 -6.03
CA THR A 82 4.57 -6.41 -6.20
C THR A 82 4.25 -5.14 -6.99
N HIS A 83 5.26 -4.54 -7.61
CA HIS A 83 5.11 -3.28 -8.35
C HIS A 83 4.32 -2.24 -7.57
N TYR A 84 4.76 -2.00 -6.33
CA TYR A 84 4.06 -1.08 -5.44
C TYR A 84 4.24 0.37 -5.90
N LYS A 85 3.16 1.00 -6.34
CA LYS A 85 3.17 2.33 -7.00
C LYS A 85 3.20 3.53 -6.03
N HIS A 86 3.33 3.30 -4.71
CA HIS A 86 3.42 4.37 -3.71
C HIS A 86 4.81 4.42 -3.09
N GLY A 87 5.11 5.50 -2.35
CA GLY A 87 6.42 5.70 -1.75
C GLY A 87 6.86 4.57 -0.82
N GLU A 88 8.15 4.26 -0.83
CA GLU A 88 8.77 3.18 -0.04
C GLU A 88 8.48 3.31 1.47
N ALA A 89 8.46 4.52 2.01
CA ALA A 89 8.11 4.77 3.40
C ALA A 89 6.72 4.24 3.78
N SER A 90 5.77 4.26 2.86
CA SER A 90 4.41 3.76 3.09
C SER A 90 4.37 2.25 3.24
N ILE A 91 5.10 1.50 2.39
CA ILE A 91 5.15 0.03 2.51
C ILE A 91 5.97 -0.40 3.73
N ILE A 92 7.05 0.29 4.06
CA ILE A 92 7.84 0.07 5.28
C ILE A 92 6.95 0.28 6.53
N GLY A 93 6.20 1.37 6.59
CA GLY A 93 5.24 1.63 7.66
C GLY A 93 4.15 0.54 7.76
N THR A 94 3.75 -0.03 6.63
CA THR A 94 2.83 -1.16 6.61
C THR A 94 3.45 -2.43 7.20
N VAL A 95 4.71 -2.74 6.87
CA VAL A 95 5.46 -3.87 7.45
C VAL A 95 5.61 -3.72 8.97
N ILE A 96 5.94 -2.52 9.45
CA ILE A 96 6.00 -2.23 10.89
C ILE A 96 4.65 -2.53 11.56
N LYS A 97 3.56 -2.01 10.99
CA LYS A 97 2.21 -2.24 11.53
C LYS A 97 1.79 -3.71 11.52
N LEU A 98 2.29 -4.54 10.62
CA LEU A 98 2.01 -5.98 10.59
C LEU A 98 2.70 -6.75 11.73
N ALA A 99 3.79 -6.21 12.27
CA ALA A 99 4.58 -6.83 13.34
C ALA A 99 4.28 -6.25 14.74
N GLN A 100 3.53 -5.14 14.81
CA GLN A 100 3.11 -4.57 16.10
C GLN A 100 2.11 -5.48 16.80
N ASP A 101 2.31 -5.72 18.10
CA ASP A 101 1.55 -6.69 18.92
C ASP A 101 1.03 -6.12 20.25
N TYR A 102 1.19 -4.81 20.47
CA TYR A 102 0.69 -4.15 21.68
C TYR A 102 -0.82 -3.94 21.63
N ALA A 103 -1.44 -3.69 22.77
CA ALA A 103 -2.87 -3.42 22.89
C ALA A 103 -3.28 -2.25 21.99
N GLY A 104 -4.30 -2.46 21.14
CA GLY A 104 -4.77 -1.50 20.14
C GLY A 104 -4.07 -1.61 18.77
N SER A 105 -3.08 -2.50 18.62
CA SER A 105 -2.46 -2.81 17.32
C SER A 105 -3.07 -4.05 16.66
N ASN A 106 -2.36 -5.16 16.62
CA ASN A 106 -2.86 -6.42 16.06
C ASN A 106 -3.12 -7.45 17.15
N ASN A 107 -4.31 -8.07 17.15
CA ASN A 107 -4.58 -9.23 18.00
C ASN A 107 -3.81 -10.48 17.54
N TYR A 108 -3.63 -10.59 16.21
CA TYR A 108 -2.88 -11.67 15.56
C TYR A 108 -1.82 -11.04 14.65
N PRO A 109 -0.61 -10.76 15.16
CA PRO A 109 0.47 -10.24 14.34
C PRO A 109 0.91 -11.32 13.33
N LEU A 110 0.95 -10.94 12.06
CA LEU A 110 1.38 -11.83 10.97
C LEU A 110 2.90 -11.90 10.83
N LEU A 111 3.59 -10.95 11.43
CA LEU A 111 5.05 -10.90 11.50
C LEU A 111 5.47 -10.85 12.97
N LEU A 112 6.52 -11.58 13.30
CA LEU A 112 7.18 -11.45 14.59
C LEU A 112 8.16 -10.30 14.55
N LYS A 113 8.13 -9.46 15.57
CA LYS A 113 9.02 -8.33 15.73
C LYS A 113 10.34 -8.75 16.37
N ASP A 114 11.42 -8.14 15.94
CA ASP A 114 12.73 -8.20 16.56
C ASP A 114 13.30 -6.78 16.64
N GLY A 115 13.36 -6.24 17.85
CA GLY A 115 13.68 -4.85 18.14
C GLY A 115 12.47 -4.05 18.66
N GLN A 116 12.58 -2.72 18.63
CA GLN A 116 11.58 -1.81 19.18
C GLN A 116 10.58 -1.37 18.12
N PHE A 117 9.34 -1.85 18.21
CA PHE A 117 8.22 -1.57 17.28
C PHE A 117 7.15 -0.63 17.83
N GLY A 118 7.42 0.02 18.95
CA GLY A 118 6.45 0.85 19.65
C GLY A 118 5.72 0.10 20.77
N THR A 119 4.97 0.86 21.55
CA THR A 119 4.14 0.38 22.66
C THR A 119 2.77 1.04 22.58
N ALA A 120 1.83 0.61 23.43
CA ALA A 120 0.49 1.25 23.51
C ALA A 120 0.57 2.74 23.90
N GLN A 121 1.57 3.15 24.69
CA GLN A 121 1.78 4.53 25.10
C GLN A 121 2.53 5.35 24.04
N ASN A 122 3.42 4.71 23.28
CA ASN A 122 4.16 5.34 22.21
C ASN A 122 4.28 4.39 21.03
N ASN A 123 3.49 4.60 20.00
CA ASN A 123 3.42 3.75 18.81
C ASN A 123 4.56 3.96 17.80
N ILE A 124 5.56 4.77 18.14
CA ILE A 124 6.71 5.05 17.29
C ILE A 124 7.71 3.93 17.40
N SER A 125 8.05 3.32 16.28
CA SER A 125 9.11 2.31 16.19
C SER A 125 10.50 2.94 16.06
N SER A 126 11.53 2.16 16.35
CA SER A 126 12.90 2.50 15.95
C SER A 126 13.03 2.57 14.42
N SER A 127 14.14 3.13 13.94
CA SER A 127 14.40 3.24 12.50
C SER A 127 14.34 1.85 11.82
N PRO A 128 13.64 1.73 10.68
CA PRO A 128 13.42 0.47 9.98
C PRO A 128 14.69 -0.30 9.58
N ARG A 129 15.82 0.40 9.50
CA ARG A 129 17.13 -0.19 9.18
C ARG A 129 17.75 -1.00 10.32
N TYR A 130 17.26 -0.81 11.56
CA TYR A 130 17.82 -1.42 12.77
C TYR A 130 16.91 -2.49 13.39
N ILE A 131 15.67 -2.59 12.95
CA ILE A 131 14.70 -3.56 13.44
C ILE A 131 14.43 -4.63 12.38
N HIS A 132 14.12 -5.84 12.84
CA HIS A 132 13.91 -6.98 11.96
C HIS A 132 12.52 -7.57 12.17
N VAL A 133 12.09 -8.33 11.17
CA VAL A 133 10.84 -9.08 11.21
C VAL A 133 11.07 -10.51 10.71
N SER A 134 10.34 -11.46 11.31
CA SER A 134 10.27 -12.84 10.86
C SER A 134 8.82 -13.27 10.63
N ARG A 135 8.60 -14.46 10.08
CA ARG A 135 7.24 -15.02 9.92
C ARG A 135 6.71 -15.44 11.28
N SER A 136 5.41 -15.23 11.50
CA SER A 136 4.70 -15.82 12.63
C SER A 136 3.99 -17.11 12.19
N ASP A 137 3.67 -17.97 13.15
CA ASP A 137 2.84 -19.15 12.89
C ASP A 137 1.42 -18.76 12.43
N ASN A 138 0.93 -17.58 12.86
CA ASN A 138 -0.33 -17.03 12.36
C ASN A 138 -0.30 -16.80 10.84
N LEU A 139 0.83 -16.33 10.31
CA LEU A 139 1.00 -16.16 8.87
C LEU A 139 0.91 -17.49 8.14
N ASP A 140 1.58 -18.51 8.65
CA ASP A 140 1.63 -19.84 8.05
C ASP A 140 0.24 -20.52 8.11
N THR A 141 -0.50 -20.30 9.18
CA THR A 141 -1.88 -20.80 9.32
C THR A 141 -2.85 -20.13 8.33
N MET A 142 -2.68 -18.84 8.08
CA MET A 142 -3.57 -18.08 7.17
C MET A 142 -3.20 -18.24 5.69
N PHE A 143 -1.92 -18.49 5.41
CA PHE A 143 -1.37 -18.56 4.05
C PHE A 143 -0.42 -19.76 3.96
N ASP A 144 -1.01 -20.94 3.86
CA ASP A 144 -0.24 -22.19 3.73
C ASP A 144 0.62 -22.15 2.46
N GLU A 145 1.80 -22.68 2.56
CA GLU A 145 2.75 -22.71 1.44
C GLU A 145 2.27 -23.61 0.31
N ASN A 146 1.51 -24.65 0.63
CA ASN A 146 0.92 -25.58 -0.33
C ASN A 146 -0.22 -24.95 -1.13
N ASP A 147 -0.87 -23.90 -0.61
CA ASP A 147 -1.96 -23.22 -1.28
C ASP A 147 -1.48 -22.27 -2.40
N ARG A 148 -0.18 -22.01 -2.50
CA ARG A 148 0.39 -21.05 -3.46
C ARG A 148 0.08 -21.39 -4.91
N GLU A 149 -0.03 -22.66 -5.25
CA GLU A 149 -0.34 -23.11 -6.61
C GLU A 149 -1.81 -22.97 -6.97
N ILE A 150 -2.69 -22.88 -5.96
CA ILE A 150 -4.14 -22.80 -6.10
C ILE A 150 -4.61 -21.34 -6.14
N VAL A 151 -3.87 -20.43 -5.51
CA VAL A 151 -4.26 -19.03 -5.38
C VAL A 151 -4.13 -18.30 -6.70
N ASN A 152 -5.23 -17.73 -7.18
CA ASN A 152 -5.24 -16.84 -8.32
C ASN A 152 -4.61 -15.48 -7.92
N TYR A 153 -3.42 -15.20 -8.43
CA TYR A 153 -2.78 -13.92 -8.22
C TYR A 153 -3.40 -12.85 -9.13
N LEU A 154 -3.84 -11.75 -8.55
CA LEU A 154 -4.23 -10.58 -9.32
C LEU A 154 -2.97 -9.95 -9.90
N LYS A 155 -2.91 -9.87 -11.22
CA LYS A 155 -1.90 -9.07 -11.92
C LYS A 155 -2.45 -7.66 -12.06
N PHE A 156 -1.70 -6.69 -11.59
CA PHE A 156 -1.97 -5.29 -11.82
C PHE A 156 -1.00 -4.82 -12.89
N ASP A 157 -1.54 -4.44 -14.02
CA ASP A 157 -0.78 -3.82 -15.13
C ASP A 157 -0.34 -2.40 -14.77
#